data_1ba9ab60a110fa245b8fb5ae9850e1b1
#
_entry.id   1ba9ab60a110fa245b8fb5ae9850e1b1
#
_cell.length_a   1.000
_cell.length_b   1.000
_cell.length_c   1.000
_cell.angle_alpha   90.00
_cell.angle_beta   90.00
_cell.angle_gamma   90.00
#
_symmetry.space_group_name_H-M   'P 1'
#
loop_
_entity.id
_entity.type
_entity.pdbx_description
1 polymer ?
#
loop_
_entity_poly.entity_id
_entity_poly.type
_entity_poly.pdbx_seq_one_letter_code
_entity_poly.pdbx_strand_id
1 'polypeptide(L)'
;MKPQVIITKTKNGISISSPFSHSNNAIFRSKGGVWNSETKCWDFPNTAATLEMIEQLFGAMSPLARVRIPADAVTEEGNQWKIGGHVVGHRQHCDSPVAMPPGVQLEKGEWGKHGGTAAEPRVTGSDDLVVTAVVHRSFAEREGLEVIATEEDAVWNPLAERSIEELEDELKRRKAENKESINKKEESAVC
;
A
#
# COMPACT_ATOMS: atom_id res chain seq x y z
N MET A 1 -24.16 0.57 8.37
CA MET A 1 -22.85 -0.10 8.36
C MET A 1 -21.77 0.97 8.41
N LYS A 2 -20.79 0.91 9.33
CA LYS A 2 -19.67 1.86 9.29
C LYS A 2 -18.82 1.53 8.06
N PRO A 3 -18.42 2.52 7.25
CA PRO A 3 -17.53 2.29 6.12
C PRO A 3 -16.22 1.70 6.65
N GLN A 4 -15.79 0.61 6.05
CA GLN A 4 -14.56 -0.05 6.44
C GLN A 4 -13.39 0.72 5.84
N VAL A 5 -12.33 0.88 6.63
CA VAL A 5 -11.11 1.60 6.27
C VAL A 5 -9.99 0.58 6.16
N ILE A 6 -9.16 0.69 5.14
CA ILE A 6 -7.97 -0.15 4.98
C ILE A 6 -6.76 0.69 5.40
N ILE A 7 -5.97 0.15 6.32
CA ILE A 7 -4.80 0.82 6.87
C ILE A 7 -3.58 -0.02 6.58
N THR A 8 -2.62 0.57 5.89
CA THR A 8 -1.39 -0.08 5.46
C THR A 8 -0.19 0.64 6.07
N LYS A 9 0.67 -0.08 6.77
CA LYS A 9 1.98 0.43 7.18
C LYS A 9 2.91 0.46 5.98
N THR A 10 3.54 1.60 5.75
CA THR A 10 4.53 1.80 4.69
C THR A 10 5.90 2.08 5.31
N LYS A 11 6.96 2.08 4.49
CA LYS A 11 8.31 2.46 4.97
C LYS A 11 8.35 3.88 5.54
N ASN A 12 7.49 4.77 5.06
CA ASN A 12 7.50 6.19 5.39
C ASN A 12 6.38 6.60 6.35
N GLY A 13 5.46 5.68 6.71
CA GLY A 13 4.34 6.03 7.56
C GLY A 13 3.19 5.05 7.50
N ILE A 14 1.98 5.58 7.60
CA ILE A 14 0.72 4.84 7.55
C ILE A 14 -0.14 5.44 6.44
N SER A 15 -0.58 4.61 5.51
CA SER A 15 -1.55 4.98 4.47
C SER A 15 -2.94 4.47 4.81
N ILE A 16 -3.93 5.35 4.72
CA ILE A 16 -5.34 5.05 5.01
C ILE A 16 -6.16 5.18 3.74
N SER A 17 -6.69 4.06 3.26
CA SER A 17 -7.72 4.03 2.21
C SER A 17 -9.09 3.98 2.86
N SER A 18 -9.98 4.86 2.47
CA SER A 18 -11.37 4.90 2.96
C SER A 18 -12.32 5.31 1.84
N PRO A 19 -13.56 4.83 1.82
CA PRO A 19 -14.59 5.40 0.99
C PRO A 19 -14.73 6.91 1.25
N PHE A 20 -15.08 7.67 0.21
CA PHE A 20 -15.20 9.11 0.34
C PHE A 20 -16.20 9.51 1.43
N SER A 21 -15.74 10.37 2.34
CA SER A 21 -16.57 10.95 3.40
C SER A 21 -16.06 12.34 3.76
N HIS A 22 -16.91 13.35 3.66
CA HIS A 22 -16.54 14.72 4.04
C HIS A 22 -16.08 14.82 5.50
N SER A 23 -16.74 14.11 6.42
CA SER A 23 -16.39 14.11 7.84
C SER A 23 -15.03 13.46 8.08
N ASN A 24 -14.76 12.28 7.49
CA ASN A 24 -13.47 11.61 7.63
C ASN A 24 -12.34 12.45 7.03
N ASN A 25 -12.58 13.04 5.85
CA ASN A 25 -11.58 13.89 5.21
C ASN A 25 -11.22 15.13 6.05
N ALA A 26 -12.22 15.74 6.71
CA ALA A 26 -11.98 16.86 7.61
C ALA A 26 -11.14 16.44 8.83
N ILE A 27 -11.46 15.28 9.44
CA ILE A 27 -10.71 14.73 10.56
C ILE A 27 -9.27 14.37 10.12
N PHE A 28 -9.10 13.69 9.00
CA PHE A 28 -7.77 13.32 8.51
C PHE A 28 -6.87 14.54 8.30
N ARG A 29 -7.39 15.61 7.67
CA ARG A 29 -6.66 16.86 7.51
C ARG A 29 -6.30 17.50 8.84
N SER A 30 -7.26 17.56 9.79
CA SER A 30 -7.02 18.15 11.12
C SER A 30 -5.99 17.40 11.95
N LYS A 31 -5.78 16.11 11.66
CA LYS A 31 -4.82 15.23 12.33
C LYS A 31 -3.48 15.09 11.57
N GLY A 32 -3.24 15.95 10.59
CA GLY A 32 -1.98 16.00 9.86
C GLY A 32 -1.86 14.99 8.72
N GLY A 33 -2.97 14.39 8.29
CA GLY A 33 -3.00 13.53 7.10
C GLY A 33 -2.79 14.34 5.83
N VAL A 34 -1.99 13.81 4.92
CA VAL A 34 -1.73 14.36 3.60
C VAL A 34 -2.41 13.48 2.55
N TRP A 35 -3.27 14.08 1.73
CA TRP A 35 -3.92 13.34 0.65
C TRP A 35 -2.95 13.06 -0.48
N ASN A 36 -2.78 11.79 -0.80
CA ASN A 36 -1.98 11.33 -1.94
C ASN A 36 -2.91 11.07 -3.14
N SER A 37 -2.82 11.93 -4.15
CA SER A 37 -3.67 11.84 -5.34
C SER A 37 -3.29 10.68 -6.27
N GLU A 38 -2.07 10.15 -6.17
CA GLU A 38 -1.60 9.02 -6.98
C GLU A 38 -2.13 7.70 -6.43
N THR A 39 -2.03 7.51 -5.11
CA THR A 39 -2.45 6.27 -4.44
C THR A 39 -3.89 6.29 -3.96
N LYS A 40 -4.55 7.47 -4.00
CA LYS A 40 -5.92 7.68 -3.47
C LYS A 40 -6.06 7.31 -1.99
N CYS A 41 -4.99 7.54 -1.24
CA CYS A 41 -4.90 7.28 0.20
C CYS A 41 -4.57 8.55 0.98
N TRP A 42 -4.83 8.52 2.28
CA TRP A 42 -4.35 9.52 3.21
C TRP A 42 -3.07 9.02 3.87
N ASP A 43 -1.98 9.75 3.72
CA ASP A 43 -0.69 9.40 4.28
C ASP A 43 -0.45 10.14 5.60
N PHE A 44 -0.01 9.40 6.63
CA PHE A 44 0.28 9.88 7.96
C PHE A 44 1.68 9.44 8.41
N PRO A 45 2.34 10.20 9.28
CA PRO A 45 3.56 9.72 9.93
C PRO A 45 3.24 8.52 10.84
N ASN A 46 4.16 7.56 10.95
CA ASN A 46 4.01 6.42 11.85
C ASN A 46 4.35 6.83 13.28
N THR A 47 3.40 7.46 13.97
CA THR A 47 3.54 7.93 15.34
C THR A 47 2.48 7.30 16.26
N ALA A 48 2.75 7.29 17.57
CA ALA A 48 1.77 6.84 18.56
C ALA A 48 0.45 7.64 18.46
N ALA A 49 0.53 8.95 18.23
CA ALA A 49 -0.65 9.80 18.06
C ALA A 49 -1.48 9.42 16.83
N THR A 50 -0.85 9.01 15.72
CA THR A 50 -1.55 8.51 14.54
C THR A 50 -2.27 7.19 14.84
N LEU A 51 -1.60 6.26 15.52
CA LEU A 51 -2.20 4.96 15.89
C LEU A 51 -3.37 5.15 16.86
N GLU A 52 -3.25 6.00 17.85
CA GLU A 52 -4.30 6.35 18.81
C GLU A 52 -5.51 6.99 18.09
N MET A 53 -5.27 7.90 17.16
CA MET A 53 -6.32 8.49 16.32
C MET A 53 -7.07 7.42 15.53
N ILE A 54 -6.35 6.48 14.91
CA ILE A 54 -6.92 5.38 14.13
C ILE A 54 -7.81 4.52 15.02
N GLU A 55 -7.35 4.14 16.20
CA GLU A 55 -8.10 3.35 17.16
C GLU A 55 -9.36 4.07 17.65
N GLN A 56 -9.26 5.36 17.95
CA GLN A 56 -10.39 6.20 18.35
C GLN A 56 -11.46 6.33 17.25
N LEU A 57 -11.04 6.49 16.00
CA LEU A 57 -11.96 6.70 14.87
C LEU A 57 -12.61 5.41 14.38
N PHE A 58 -11.87 4.34 14.34
CA PHE A 58 -12.28 3.09 13.68
C PHE A 58 -12.47 1.92 14.65
N GLY A 59 -12.00 2.06 15.89
CA GLY A 59 -12.02 1.01 16.91
C GLY A 59 -10.93 -0.04 16.70
N ALA A 60 -10.97 -1.11 17.48
CA ALA A 60 -10.10 -2.26 17.28
C ALA A 60 -10.32 -2.85 15.89
N MET A 61 -9.25 -2.88 15.10
CA MET A 61 -9.31 -3.38 13.74
C MET A 61 -9.14 -4.89 13.73
N SER A 62 -9.83 -5.57 12.80
CA SER A 62 -9.58 -6.98 12.57
C SER A 62 -8.17 -7.21 12.07
N PRO A 63 -7.56 -8.40 12.31
CA PRO A 63 -6.25 -8.74 11.79
C PRO A 63 -6.16 -8.49 10.28
N LEU A 64 -4.96 -8.16 9.82
CA LEU A 64 -4.71 -7.99 8.40
C LEU A 64 -4.63 -9.38 7.73
N ALA A 65 -5.03 -9.40 6.47
CA ALA A 65 -4.91 -10.56 5.62
C ALA A 65 -4.44 -10.13 4.23
N ARG A 66 -3.62 -10.95 3.59
CA ARG A 66 -3.29 -10.80 2.18
C ARG A 66 -4.33 -11.56 1.36
N VAL A 67 -4.89 -10.90 0.38
CA VAL A 67 -5.97 -11.45 -0.44
C VAL A 67 -5.64 -11.36 -1.92
N ARG A 68 -6.25 -12.23 -2.72
CA ARG A 68 -6.30 -12.13 -4.18
C ARG A 68 -7.54 -11.40 -4.61
N ILE A 69 -7.37 -10.50 -5.56
CA ILE A 69 -8.46 -9.72 -6.18
C ILE A 69 -8.36 -9.95 -7.69
N PRO A 70 -9.18 -10.81 -8.26
CA PRO A 70 -9.23 -11.03 -9.70
C PRO A 70 -9.94 -9.86 -10.40
N ALA A 71 -9.71 -9.71 -11.71
CA ALA A 71 -10.25 -8.60 -12.50
C ALA A 71 -11.78 -8.51 -12.47
N ASP A 72 -12.48 -9.64 -12.36
CA ASP A 72 -13.95 -9.72 -12.30
C ASP A 72 -14.54 -9.31 -10.94
N ALA A 73 -13.71 -9.24 -9.88
CA ALA A 73 -14.14 -8.78 -8.56
C ALA A 73 -14.10 -7.26 -8.40
N VAL A 74 -13.51 -6.52 -9.35
CA VAL A 74 -13.41 -5.06 -9.26
C VAL A 74 -14.52 -4.36 -10.03
N THR A 75 -14.88 -3.16 -9.54
CA THR A 75 -15.76 -2.24 -10.24
C THR A 75 -14.92 -1.16 -10.93
N GLU A 76 -15.16 -0.96 -12.22
CA GLU A 76 -14.55 0.13 -12.97
C GLU A 76 -15.34 1.43 -12.75
N GLU A 77 -14.70 2.44 -12.20
CA GLU A 77 -15.27 3.76 -11.97
C GLU A 77 -14.36 4.85 -12.54
N GLY A 78 -14.65 5.30 -13.76
CA GLY A 78 -13.83 6.28 -14.46
C GLY A 78 -12.39 5.78 -14.64
N ASN A 79 -11.45 6.48 -14.05
CA ASN A 79 -10.03 6.15 -14.11
C ASN A 79 -9.52 5.27 -12.94
N GLN A 80 -10.41 4.56 -12.25
CA GLN A 80 -10.11 3.74 -11.08
C GLN A 80 -10.74 2.35 -11.18
N TRP A 81 -10.00 1.35 -10.74
CA TRP A 81 -10.54 0.06 -10.36
C TRP A 81 -10.72 0.01 -8.86
N LYS A 82 -11.88 -0.43 -8.41
CA LYS A 82 -12.26 -0.45 -7.00
C LYS A 82 -12.82 -1.79 -6.56
N ILE A 83 -12.65 -2.10 -5.28
CA ILE A 83 -13.34 -3.17 -4.59
C ILE A 83 -13.89 -2.65 -3.28
N GLY A 84 -15.19 -2.83 -3.02
CA GLY A 84 -15.84 -2.31 -1.82
C GLY A 84 -15.63 -0.81 -1.59
N GLY A 85 -15.45 -0.01 -2.65
CA GLY A 85 -15.15 1.42 -2.61
C GLY A 85 -13.68 1.78 -2.45
N HIS A 86 -12.77 0.80 -2.28
CA HIS A 86 -11.33 1.01 -2.19
C HIS A 86 -10.64 0.90 -3.54
N VAL A 87 -9.76 1.85 -3.84
CA VAL A 87 -8.99 1.85 -5.09
C VAL A 87 -7.92 0.76 -5.04
N VAL A 88 -7.86 -0.08 -6.06
CA VAL A 88 -6.81 -1.09 -6.26
C VAL A 88 -5.91 -0.77 -7.45
N GLY A 89 -6.39 0.06 -8.37
CA GLY A 89 -5.62 0.59 -9.49
C GLY A 89 -6.17 1.95 -9.90
N HIS A 90 -5.29 2.87 -10.27
CA HIS A 90 -5.65 4.21 -10.71
C HIS A 90 -4.77 4.64 -11.89
N ARG A 91 -5.39 5.26 -12.89
CA ARG A 91 -4.67 5.83 -14.03
C ARG A 91 -4.89 7.32 -14.09
N GLN A 92 -3.81 8.09 -14.04
CA GLN A 92 -3.90 9.55 -14.06
C GLN A 92 -4.15 10.11 -15.47
N HIS A 93 -3.53 9.51 -16.49
CA HIS A 93 -3.64 9.88 -17.90
C HIS A 93 -3.75 8.63 -18.75
N CYS A 94 -4.38 8.71 -19.93
CA CYS A 94 -4.61 7.54 -20.81
C CYS A 94 -3.33 6.74 -21.14
N ASP A 95 -2.17 7.40 -21.17
CA ASP A 95 -0.86 6.82 -21.48
C ASP A 95 0.03 6.60 -20.24
N SER A 96 -0.44 6.98 -19.04
CA SER A 96 0.33 6.77 -17.82
C SER A 96 0.23 5.31 -17.34
N PRO A 97 1.25 4.79 -16.66
CA PRO A 97 1.13 3.48 -16.00
C PRO A 97 0.02 3.51 -14.96
N VAL A 98 -0.54 2.35 -14.66
CA VAL A 98 -1.49 2.20 -13.56
C VAL A 98 -0.73 2.29 -12.25
N ALA A 99 -1.10 3.26 -11.41
CA ALA A 99 -0.60 3.38 -10.05
C ALA A 99 -1.43 2.50 -9.10
N MET A 100 -0.75 1.79 -8.22
CA MET A 100 -1.37 0.95 -7.20
C MET A 100 -1.17 1.56 -5.81
N PRO A 101 -2.18 1.54 -4.93
CA PRO A 101 -2.03 1.95 -3.55
C PRO A 101 -1.00 1.11 -2.79
N PRO A 102 -0.43 1.62 -1.67
CA PRO A 102 0.42 0.83 -0.81
C PRO A 102 -0.25 -0.47 -0.35
N GLY A 103 0.50 -1.58 -0.41
CA GLY A 103 -0.01 -2.91 -0.06
C GLY A 103 -0.73 -3.64 -1.19
N VAL A 104 -0.94 -2.99 -2.34
CA VAL A 104 -1.45 -3.63 -3.57
C VAL A 104 -0.30 -3.96 -4.50
N GLN A 105 -0.29 -5.18 -5.06
CA GLN A 105 0.75 -5.66 -5.97
C GLN A 105 0.10 -6.47 -7.10
N LEU A 106 0.67 -6.38 -8.29
CA LEU A 106 0.30 -7.23 -9.41
C LEU A 106 0.90 -8.63 -9.18
N GLU A 107 0.04 -9.67 -9.14
CA GLU A 107 0.45 -11.07 -9.01
C GLU A 107 0.49 -11.76 -10.38
N LYS A 108 -0.52 -11.51 -11.21
CA LYS A 108 -0.68 -12.15 -12.52
C LYS A 108 -1.27 -11.20 -13.53
N GLY A 109 -1.01 -11.46 -14.82
CA GLY A 109 -1.50 -10.63 -15.92
C GLY A 109 -0.70 -9.35 -16.12
N GLU A 110 -1.24 -8.45 -16.89
CA GLU A 110 -0.60 -7.18 -17.24
C GLU A 110 -1.62 -6.04 -17.19
N TRP A 111 -1.17 -4.88 -16.67
CA TRP A 111 -1.91 -3.65 -16.85
C TRP A 111 -1.84 -3.18 -18.31
N GLY A 112 -2.95 -2.74 -18.85
CA GLY A 112 -2.97 -2.17 -20.21
C GLY A 112 -2.06 -0.93 -20.29
N LYS A 113 -1.30 -0.82 -21.38
CA LYS A 113 -0.41 0.32 -21.62
C LYS A 113 -1.17 1.62 -21.83
N HIS A 114 -2.36 1.51 -22.44
CA HIS A 114 -3.25 2.64 -22.72
C HIS A 114 -4.65 2.32 -22.20
N GLY A 115 -5.42 3.34 -21.84
CA GLY A 115 -6.79 3.17 -21.41
C GLY A 115 -7.60 4.45 -21.49
N GLY A 116 -8.70 4.41 -22.22
CA GLY A 116 -9.57 5.57 -22.41
C GLY A 116 -8.98 6.65 -23.32
N THR A 117 -9.34 7.89 -23.06
CA THR A 117 -8.86 9.08 -23.76
C THR A 117 -8.16 10.03 -22.79
N ALA A 118 -7.51 11.09 -23.31
CA ALA A 118 -6.88 12.11 -22.47
C ALA A 118 -7.90 12.81 -21.54
N ALA A 119 -9.16 12.96 -21.99
CA ALA A 119 -10.24 13.56 -21.21
C ALA A 119 -10.86 12.55 -20.22
N GLU A 120 -10.87 11.26 -20.58
CA GLU A 120 -11.48 10.18 -19.81
C GLU A 120 -10.51 9.00 -19.74
N PRO A 121 -9.45 9.08 -18.94
CA PRO A 121 -8.53 7.95 -18.75
C PRO A 121 -9.25 6.81 -18.04
N ARG A 122 -8.93 5.55 -18.41
CA ARG A 122 -9.50 4.34 -17.82
C ARG A 122 -8.40 3.36 -17.42
N VAL A 123 -8.64 2.62 -16.36
CA VAL A 123 -7.78 1.48 -16.00
C VAL A 123 -8.17 0.31 -16.88
N THR A 124 -7.19 -0.31 -17.50
CA THR A 124 -7.37 -1.52 -18.32
C THR A 124 -6.34 -2.57 -17.89
N GLY A 125 -6.68 -3.83 -18.03
CA GLY A 125 -5.80 -4.96 -17.74
C GLY A 125 -6.18 -6.18 -18.60
N SER A 126 -5.35 -7.22 -18.53
CA SER A 126 -5.67 -8.50 -19.14
C SER A 126 -6.80 -9.20 -18.39
N ASP A 127 -7.56 -10.10 -19.08
CA ASP A 127 -8.67 -10.83 -18.47
C ASP A 127 -8.24 -11.74 -17.32
N ASP A 128 -6.98 -12.17 -17.31
CA ASP A 128 -6.38 -13.00 -16.27
C ASP A 128 -5.65 -12.19 -15.19
N LEU A 129 -5.86 -10.88 -15.16
CA LEU A 129 -5.20 -10.00 -14.19
C LEU A 129 -5.67 -10.32 -12.77
N VAL A 130 -4.70 -10.50 -11.88
CA VAL A 130 -4.90 -10.69 -10.45
C VAL A 130 -3.97 -9.74 -9.71
N VAL A 131 -4.51 -8.99 -8.77
CA VAL A 131 -3.72 -8.21 -7.83
C VAL A 131 -3.81 -8.83 -6.44
N THR A 132 -2.76 -8.70 -5.66
CA THR A 132 -2.82 -8.98 -4.22
C THR A 132 -2.89 -7.69 -3.45
N ALA A 133 -3.64 -7.70 -2.35
CA ALA A 133 -3.75 -6.57 -1.46
C ALA A 133 -3.66 -7.02 0.00
N VAL A 134 -3.18 -6.13 0.88
CA VAL A 134 -3.25 -6.32 2.33
C VAL A 134 -4.46 -5.54 2.83
N VAL A 135 -5.44 -6.26 3.36
CA VAL A 135 -6.71 -5.71 3.82
C VAL A 135 -7.07 -6.27 5.20
N HIS A 136 -8.04 -5.68 5.88
CA HIS A 136 -8.60 -6.28 7.08
C HIS A 136 -9.37 -7.56 6.74
N ARG A 137 -9.21 -8.60 7.55
CA ARG A 137 -9.85 -9.89 7.34
C ARG A 137 -11.37 -9.78 7.21
N SER A 138 -11.99 -8.92 8.03
CA SER A 138 -13.43 -8.65 7.95
C SER A 138 -13.87 -8.01 6.62
N PHE A 139 -12.97 -7.26 5.96
CA PHE A 139 -13.20 -6.76 4.61
C PHE A 139 -13.14 -7.89 3.58
N ALA A 140 -12.10 -8.74 3.67
CA ALA A 140 -11.96 -9.88 2.78
C ALA A 140 -13.17 -10.81 2.84
N GLU A 141 -13.65 -11.13 4.03
CA GLU A 141 -14.84 -11.96 4.26
C GLU A 141 -16.12 -11.31 3.67
N ARG A 142 -16.28 -10.00 3.83
CA ARG A 142 -17.44 -9.28 3.29
C ARG A 142 -17.45 -9.24 1.76
N GLU A 143 -16.32 -9.03 1.14
CA GLU A 143 -16.18 -8.96 -0.33
C GLU A 143 -15.98 -10.35 -0.96
N GLY A 144 -15.93 -11.42 -0.16
CA GLY A 144 -15.77 -12.80 -0.65
C GLY A 144 -14.41 -13.07 -1.29
N LEU A 145 -13.34 -12.37 -0.82
CA LEU A 145 -12.01 -12.48 -1.41
C LEU A 145 -11.26 -13.71 -0.89
N GLU A 146 -10.45 -14.31 -1.74
CA GLU A 146 -9.55 -15.39 -1.37
C GLU A 146 -8.43 -14.87 -0.45
N VAL A 147 -8.40 -15.35 0.78
CA VAL A 147 -7.31 -15.08 1.74
C VAL A 147 -6.17 -16.03 1.47
N ILE A 148 -4.99 -15.49 1.14
CA ILE A 148 -3.78 -16.29 0.85
C ILE A 148 -2.76 -16.30 1.99
N ALA A 149 -2.82 -15.33 2.89
CA ALA A 149 -2.04 -15.29 4.13
C ALA A 149 -2.75 -14.42 5.17
N THR A 150 -2.60 -14.75 6.44
CA THR A 150 -3.08 -13.94 7.57
C THR A 150 -1.90 -13.25 8.27
N GLU A 151 -2.18 -12.29 9.15
CA GLU A 151 -1.15 -11.61 9.94
C GLU A 151 -0.42 -12.59 10.88
N GLU A 152 -1.05 -13.69 11.26
CA GLU A 152 -0.47 -14.77 12.05
C GLU A 152 0.49 -15.64 11.23
N ASP A 153 0.19 -15.83 9.93
CA ASP A 153 1.07 -16.52 8.97
C ASP A 153 2.12 -15.57 8.40
N ALA A 154 1.75 -14.31 8.32
CA ALA A 154 2.60 -13.22 7.87
C ALA A 154 3.36 -12.63 9.07
N VAL A 155 4.37 -13.32 9.55
CA VAL A 155 5.62 -12.60 9.84
C VAL A 155 6.01 -12.02 8.47
N TRP A 156 5.36 -10.93 8.09
CA TRP A 156 5.71 -10.17 6.90
C TRP A 156 7.07 -9.55 7.16
N ASN A 157 8.05 -10.40 7.02
CA ASN A 157 9.45 -10.06 7.05
C ASN A 157 9.81 -9.74 5.58
N PRO A 158 9.96 -8.46 5.20
CA PRO A 158 10.48 -8.13 3.88
C PRO A 158 11.89 -8.70 3.65
N LEU A 159 12.48 -9.27 4.69
CA LEU A 159 13.72 -10.01 4.67
C LEU A 159 13.53 -11.52 4.43
N ALA A 160 12.30 -12.05 4.57
CA ALA A 160 12.04 -13.48 4.37
C ALA A 160 12.05 -13.91 2.89
N GLU A 161 11.96 -12.94 1.96
CA GLU A 161 12.13 -13.19 0.52
C GLU A 161 13.60 -13.19 0.07
N ARG A 162 14.52 -12.80 0.98
CA ARG A 162 15.97 -12.86 0.71
C ARG A 162 16.56 -14.10 1.33
N SER A 163 17.39 -14.79 0.55
CA SER A 163 18.16 -15.92 1.10
C SER A 163 19.07 -15.43 2.24
N ILE A 164 19.37 -16.33 3.17
CA ILE A 164 20.30 -16.01 4.27
C ILE A 164 21.64 -15.51 3.72
N GLU A 165 22.09 -16.03 2.58
CA GLU A 165 23.31 -15.63 1.90
C GLU A 165 23.24 -14.16 1.38
N GLU A 166 22.11 -13.75 0.80
CA GLU A 166 21.90 -12.36 0.36
C GLU A 166 21.87 -11.38 1.53
N LEU A 167 21.32 -11.80 2.67
CA LEU A 167 21.30 -10.98 3.89
C LEU A 167 22.68 -10.86 4.51
N GLU A 168 23.47 -11.93 4.52
CA GLU A 168 24.85 -11.91 4.99
C GLU A 168 25.75 -11.05 4.11
N ASP A 169 25.57 -11.10 2.80
CA ASP A 169 26.35 -10.29 1.88
C ASP A 169 26.00 -8.80 1.97
N GLU A 170 24.72 -8.47 2.13
CA GLU A 170 24.29 -7.09 2.39
C GLU A 170 24.83 -6.57 3.72
N LEU A 171 24.86 -7.41 4.75
CA LEU A 171 25.41 -7.07 6.06
C LEU A 171 26.94 -6.85 6.00
N LYS A 172 27.65 -7.66 5.23
CA LYS A 172 29.10 -7.49 4.97
C LYS A 172 29.37 -6.18 4.24
N ARG A 173 28.58 -5.89 3.20
CA ARG A 173 28.69 -4.65 2.43
C ARG A 173 28.48 -3.42 3.32
N ARG A 174 27.42 -3.38 4.11
CA ARG A 174 27.14 -2.26 5.03
C ARG A 174 28.20 -2.09 6.11
N LYS A 175 28.78 -3.19 6.61
CA LYS A 175 29.91 -3.12 7.56
C LYS A 175 31.17 -2.55 6.91
N ALA A 176 31.45 -2.87 5.64
CA ALA A 176 32.57 -2.31 4.90
C ALA A 176 32.40 -0.80 4.65
N GLU A 177 31.23 -0.38 4.17
CA GLU A 177 30.88 1.03 3.94
C GLU A 177 30.96 1.87 5.22
N ASN A 178 30.52 1.30 6.35
CA ASN A 178 30.59 1.98 7.64
C ASN A 178 32.03 2.13 8.15
N LYS A 179 32.88 1.15 7.88
CA LYS A 179 34.31 1.19 8.22
C LYS A 179 35.08 2.21 7.38
N GLU A 180 34.78 2.32 6.08
CA GLU A 180 35.34 3.35 5.22
C GLU A 180 34.92 4.77 5.62
N SER A 181 33.65 4.94 6.01
CA SER A 181 33.15 6.25 6.47
C SER A 181 33.75 6.69 7.79
N ILE A 182 34.09 5.76 8.70
CA ILE A 182 34.79 6.05 9.95
C ILE A 182 36.24 6.43 9.67
N ASN A 183 36.96 5.67 8.84
CA ASN A 183 38.35 5.98 8.49
C ASN A 183 38.48 7.34 7.79
N LYS A 184 37.56 7.69 6.87
CA LYS A 184 37.55 9.02 6.22
C LYS A 184 37.31 10.17 7.20
N LYS A 185 36.54 9.93 8.27
CA LYS A 185 36.33 10.94 9.34
C LYS A 185 37.55 11.10 10.22
N GLU A 186 38.29 10.04 10.52
CA GLU A 186 39.51 10.10 11.29
C GLU A 186 40.64 10.77 10.52
N GLU A 187 40.80 10.48 9.19
CA GLU A 187 41.77 11.18 8.35
C GLU A 187 41.50 12.68 8.20
N SER A 188 40.21 13.08 8.16
CA SER A 188 39.83 14.49 8.08
C SER A 188 39.94 15.25 9.38
N ALA A 189 40.13 14.58 10.51
CA ALA A 189 40.26 15.19 11.83
C ALA A 189 41.72 15.40 12.25
N VAL A 190 42.70 14.95 11.43
CA VAL A 190 44.16 15.04 11.74
C VAL A 190 44.87 16.12 10.92
N CYS A 191 44.15 16.90 10.09
CA CYS A 191 44.68 18.06 9.37
C CYS A 191 44.33 19.38 10.01
#